data_31852fbf680b7e0569a38551a2a05074
#
_entry.id   31852fbf680b7e0569a38551a2a05074
#
_cell.length_a   1.000
_cell.length_b   1.000
_cell.length_c   1.000
_cell.angle_alpha   90.00
_cell.angle_beta   90.00
_cell.angle_gamma   90.00
#
_symmetry.space_group_name_H-M   'P 1'
#
loop_
_entity.id
_entity.type
_entity.pdbx_description
1 polymer ?
#
loop_
_entity_poly.entity_id
_entity_poly.type
_entity_poly.pdbx_seq_one_letter_code
_entity_poly.pdbx_strand_id
1 'polypeptide(L)'
;MKSVLSKLLIVKSFTSMLLGDNSLETVGELTYGLLETPAYDRLAHHLNQDPACAALIRDRYIPPAHDLDALLTLPADSLGYIYAAQMKKTGFDPNLHAGMTAKSDAEYVELRLSQTHDLWHIITGFDTSVVGEIGLQAFHLPQFPYPLATLLVANSLISITLKEPEMLPQLLAAIAQGFAMGKAAKSLFAQKWEEGWEKPLTQWQAELNIQPIQHQ
;
A
#
# COMPACT_ATOMS: atom_id res chain seq x y z
N MET A 1 19.65 22.70 -3.46
CA MET A 1 19.35 22.21 -4.82
C MET A 1 18.44 20.98 -4.83
N LYS A 2 18.74 19.88 -4.10
CA LYS A 2 17.87 18.69 -4.01
C LYS A 2 16.42 19.02 -3.65
N SER A 3 16.17 19.82 -2.62
CA SER A 3 14.80 20.18 -2.16
C SER A 3 13.93 20.92 -3.20
N VAL A 4 14.52 21.66 -4.13
CA VAL A 4 13.75 22.35 -5.19
C VAL A 4 13.37 21.36 -6.29
N LEU A 5 14.30 20.47 -6.67
CA LEU A 5 14.05 19.44 -7.67
C LEU A 5 12.96 18.47 -7.22
N SER A 6 13.00 18.02 -5.94
CA SER A 6 11.99 17.14 -5.38
C SER A 6 10.60 17.78 -5.38
N LYS A 7 10.49 19.06 -5.03
CA LYS A 7 9.22 19.80 -5.09
C LYS A 7 8.68 19.91 -6.52
N LEU A 8 9.56 20.19 -7.48
CA LEU A 8 9.17 20.24 -8.89
C LEU A 8 8.70 18.88 -9.40
N LEU A 9 9.36 17.80 -8.98
CA LEU A 9 8.97 16.45 -9.34
C LEU A 9 7.58 16.11 -8.76
N ILE A 10 7.33 16.42 -7.48
CA ILE A 10 6.02 16.23 -6.85
C ILE A 10 4.92 16.99 -7.63
N VAL A 11 5.15 18.26 -7.94
CA VAL A 11 4.16 19.07 -8.67
C VAL A 11 3.93 18.50 -10.08
N LYS A 12 5.00 18.14 -10.81
CA LYS A 12 4.90 17.53 -12.14
C LYS A 12 4.07 16.28 -12.08
N SER A 13 4.45 15.31 -11.25
CA SER A 13 3.78 13.99 -11.19
C SER A 13 2.34 14.12 -10.70
N PHE A 14 2.07 14.93 -9.68
CA PHE A 14 0.71 15.19 -9.22
C PHE A 14 -0.17 15.80 -10.32
N THR A 15 0.37 16.75 -11.11
CA THR A 15 -0.35 17.36 -12.23
C THR A 15 -0.55 16.36 -13.37
N SER A 16 0.45 15.53 -13.71
CA SER A 16 0.31 14.47 -14.71
C SER A 16 -0.82 13.50 -14.35
N MET A 17 -0.91 13.12 -13.07
CA MET A 17 -2.00 12.26 -12.58
C MET A 17 -3.37 12.94 -12.71
N LEU A 18 -3.49 14.24 -12.40
CA LEU A 18 -4.74 14.99 -12.62
C LEU A 18 -5.15 15.02 -14.10
N LEU A 19 -4.18 14.99 -15.01
CA LEU A 19 -4.42 14.94 -16.45
C LEU A 19 -4.74 13.52 -16.95
N GLY A 20 -4.57 12.49 -16.12
CA GLY A 20 -4.97 11.11 -16.40
C GLY A 20 -3.80 10.10 -16.52
N ASP A 21 -2.57 10.54 -16.31
CA ASP A 21 -1.42 9.63 -16.29
C ASP A 21 -1.24 9.01 -14.89
N ASN A 22 -1.91 7.88 -14.67
CA ASN A 22 -1.82 7.10 -13.44
C ASN A 22 -0.86 5.90 -13.59
N SER A 23 0.15 6.02 -14.47
CA SER A 23 1.17 4.98 -14.66
C SER A 23 2.01 4.75 -13.41
N LEU A 24 2.54 3.53 -13.28
CA LEU A 24 3.48 3.18 -12.20
C LEU A 24 4.72 4.10 -12.22
N GLU A 25 5.14 4.55 -13.40
CA GLU A 25 6.24 5.49 -13.54
C GLU A 25 5.92 6.84 -12.87
N THR A 26 4.74 7.42 -13.15
CA THR A 26 4.31 8.70 -12.58
C THR A 26 4.11 8.60 -11.06
N VAL A 27 3.52 7.50 -10.57
CA VAL A 27 3.41 7.23 -9.12
C VAL A 27 4.79 7.07 -8.50
N GLY A 28 5.71 6.37 -9.15
CA GLY A 28 7.09 6.19 -8.71
C GLY A 28 7.86 7.52 -8.64
N GLU A 29 7.72 8.40 -9.63
CA GLU A 29 8.29 9.76 -9.59
C GLU A 29 7.74 10.58 -8.42
N LEU A 30 6.43 10.51 -8.16
CA LEU A 30 5.79 11.17 -7.02
C LEU A 30 6.37 10.67 -5.71
N THR A 31 6.47 9.35 -5.55
CA THR A 31 7.04 8.68 -4.37
C THR A 31 8.49 9.10 -4.15
N TYR A 32 9.31 9.07 -5.21
CA TYR A 32 10.71 9.51 -5.13
C TYR A 32 10.84 10.97 -4.70
N GLY A 33 10.00 11.85 -5.27
CA GLY A 33 9.97 13.25 -4.86
C GLY A 33 9.59 13.44 -3.40
N LEU A 34 8.64 12.64 -2.91
CA LEU A 34 8.17 12.68 -1.52
C LEU A 34 9.21 12.14 -0.53
N LEU A 35 9.96 11.09 -0.89
CA LEU A 35 11.03 10.50 -0.06
C LEU A 35 12.12 11.53 0.31
N GLU A 36 12.35 12.52 -0.55
CA GLU A 36 13.30 13.60 -0.29
C GLU A 36 12.71 14.72 0.60
N THR A 37 11.52 14.51 1.17
CA THR A 37 10.84 15.50 2.02
C THR A 37 10.80 15.05 3.49
N PRO A 38 10.72 16.00 4.46
CA PRO A 38 10.56 15.65 5.87
C PRO A 38 9.27 14.88 6.19
N ALA A 39 8.36 14.72 5.23
CA ALA A 39 7.10 14.00 5.46
C ALA A 39 7.36 12.50 5.67
N TYR A 40 8.26 11.89 4.90
CA TYR A 40 8.65 10.49 5.08
C TYR A 40 9.50 10.26 6.33
N ASP A 41 10.34 11.23 6.72
CA ASP A 41 11.05 11.15 8.00
C ASP A 41 10.06 11.12 9.18
N ARG A 42 9.00 11.93 9.11
CA ARG A 42 7.92 11.92 10.10
C ARG A 42 7.13 10.62 10.10
N LEU A 43 6.87 10.03 8.92
CA LEU A 43 6.25 8.71 8.80
C LEU A 43 7.10 7.64 9.48
N ALA A 44 8.39 7.55 9.16
CA ALA A 44 9.32 6.61 9.77
C ALA A 44 9.41 6.82 11.29
N HIS A 45 9.49 8.07 11.74
CA HIS A 45 9.47 8.40 13.16
C HIS A 45 8.18 7.93 13.85
N HIS A 46 7.03 8.12 13.21
CA HIS A 46 5.74 7.65 13.75
C HIS A 46 5.71 6.12 13.90
N LEU A 47 6.10 5.39 12.87
CA LEU A 47 6.17 3.91 12.91
C LEU A 47 7.17 3.40 13.94
N ASN A 48 8.26 4.09 14.18
CA ASN A 48 9.24 3.76 15.24
C ASN A 48 8.68 3.93 16.68
N GLN A 49 7.49 4.50 16.86
CA GLN A 49 6.82 4.54 18.17
C GLN A 49 6.16 3.19 18.54
N ASP A 50 5.82 2.37 17.55
CA ASP A 50 5.32 1.00 17.76
C ASP A 50 6.50 0.03 17.82
N PRO A 51 6.65 -0.77 18.90
CA PRO A 51 7.80 -1.67 19.07
C PRO A 51 7.94 -2.72 17.95
N ALA A 52 6.82 -3.21 17.39
CA ALA A 52 6.86 -4.21 16.31
C ALA A 52 7.28 -3.59 14.99
N CYS A 53 6.76 -2.40 14.67
CA CYS A 53 7.19 -1.62 13.51
C CYS A 53 8.67 -1.22 13.63
N ALA A 54 9.09 -0.74 14.82
CA ALA A 54 10.46 -0.35 15.09
C ALA A 54 11.45 -1.53 14.92
N ALA A 55 11.05 -2.73 15.32
CA ALA A 55 11.87 -3.93 15.11
C ALA A 55 12.06 -4.21 13.61
N LEU A 56 10.99 -4.18 12.80
CA LEU A 56 11.09 -4.36 11.35
C LEU A 56 12.00 -3.31 10.70
N ILE A 57 11.83 -2.04 11.09
CA ILE A 57 12.62 -0.92 10.55
C ILE A 57 14.09 -1.08 10.91
N ARG A 58 14.40 -1.34 12.18
CA ARG A 58 15.78 -1.53 12.67
C ARG A 58 16.49 -2.70 11.99
N ASP A 59 15.78 -3.83 11.89
CA ASP A 59 16.34 -5.07 11.40
C ASP A 59 16.37 -5.12 9.86
N ARG A 60 15.76 -4.13 9.18
CA ARG A 60 15.64 -4.09 7.70
C ARG A 60 15.13 -5.42 7.17
N TYR A 61 14.05 -5.94 7.77
CA TYR A 61 13.51 -7.23 7.36
C TYR A 61 13.29 -7.29 5.84
N ILE A 62 13.96 -8.24 5.22
CA ILE A 62 13.86 -8.50 3.77
C ILE A 62 13.21 -9.87 3.61
N PRO A 63 12.02 -9.95 2.98
CA PRO A 63 11.39 -11.23 2.71
C PRO A 63 12.22 -12.04 1.70
N PRO A 64 12.15 -13.39 1.76
CA PRO A 64 12.67 -14.22 0.69
C PRO A 64 11.92 -13.95 -0.61
N ALA A 65 12.54 -14.24 -1.75
CA ALA A 65 11.85 -14.19 -3.04
C ALA A 65 10.63 -15.11 -3.05
N HIS A 66 9.53 -14.61 -3.60
CA HIS A 66 8.27 -15.35 -3.62
C HIS A 66 8.27 -16.38 -4.75
N ASP A 67 8.20 -17.66 -4.39
CA ASP A 67 8.00 -18.78 -5.31
C ASP A 67 6.50 -19.06 -5.43
N LEU A 68 5.88 -18.52 -6.50
CA LEU A 68 4.43 -18.65 -6.71
C LEU A 68 4.00 -20.11 -6.91
N ASP A 69 4.86 -20.97 -7.51
CA ASP A 69 4.53 -22.38 -7.70
C ASP A 69 4.52 -23.13 -6.37
N ALA A 70 5.47 -22.85 -5.50
CA ALA A 70 5.49 -23.38 -4.15
C ALA A 70 4.27 -22.90 -3.34
N LEU A 71 3.93 -21.61 -3.41
CA LEU A 71 2.77 -21.05 -2.70
C LEU A 71 1.43 -21.65 -3.15
N LEU A 72 1.30 -22.02 -4.44
CA LEU A 72 0.11 -22.70 -4.96
C LEU A 72 -0.05 -24.14 -4.48
N THR A 73 0.92 -24.72 -3.80
CA THR A 73 0.79 -26.04 -3.16
C THR A 73 0.16 -25.95 -1.77
N LEU A 74 0.03 -24.76 -1.21
CA LEU A 74 -0.57 -24.51 0.10
C LEU A 74 -2.10 -24.71 0.08
N PRO A 75 -2.76 -24.82 1.24
CA PRO A 75 -4.23 -24.87 1.33
C PRO A 75 -4.88 -23.71 0.58
N ALA A 76 -5.96 -23.97 -0.15
CA ALA A 76 -6.61 -22.99 -1.03
C ALA A 76 -7.17 -21.75 -0.30
N ASP A 77 -7.40 -21.83 0.99
CA ASP A 77 -7.84 -20.73 1.86
C ASP A 77 -6.69 -20.00 2.55
N SER A 78 -5.46 -20.44 2.35
CA SER A 78 -4.26 -19.79 2.90
C SER A 78 -3.93 -18.49 2.20
N LEU A 79 -3.29 -17.55 2.93
CA LEU A 79 -2.84 -16.28 2.36
C LEU A 79 -1.89 -16.51 1.17
N GLY A 80 -0.96 -17.46 1.29
CA GLY A 80 0.02 -17.75 0.24
C GLY A 80 -0.60 -18.26 -1.04
N TYR A 81 -1.55 -19.20 -0.96
CA TYR A 81 -2.26 -19.69 -2.14
C TYR A 81 -3.04 -18.57 -2.85
N ILE A 82 -3.81 -17.78 -2.07
CA ILE A 82 -4.63 -16.69 -2.60
C ILE A 82 -3.74 -15.63 -3.27
N TYR A 83 -2.64 -15.26 -2.61
CA TYR A 83 -1.65 -14.33 -3.16
C TYR A 83 -1.06 -14.83 -4.48
N ALA A 84 -0.56 -16.07 -4.49
CA ALA A 84 0.06 -16.64 -5.70
C ALA A 84 -0.94 -16.77 -6.86
N ALA A 85 -2.18 -17.17 -6.57
CA ALA A 85 -3.24 -17.23 -7.57
C ALA A 85 -3.56 -15.86 -8.17
N GLN A 86 -3.60 -14.81 -7.34
CA GLN A 86 -3.82 -13.44 -7.80
C GLN A 86 -2.65 -12.94 -8.65
N MET A 87 -1.40 -13.12 -8.21
CA MET A 87 -0.21 -12.70 -8.96
C MET A 87 -0.15 -13.38 -10.34
N LYS A 88 -0.43 -14.68 -10.41
CA LYS A 88 -0.50 -15.38 -11.71
C LYS A 88 -1.64 -14.92 -12.61
N LYS A 89 -2.79 -14.57 -12.03
CA LYS A 89 -3.94 -14.07 -12.77
C LYS A 89 -3.69 -12.67 -13.35
N THR A 90 -3.05 -11.80 -12.59
CA THR A 90 -2.77 -10.41 -13.01
C THR A 90 -1.51 -10.29 -13.87
N GLY A 91 -0.58 -11.25 -13.75
CA GLY A 91 0.74 -11.20 -14.39
C GLY A 91 1.69 -10.20 -13.72
N PHE A 92 1.39 -9.74 -12.52
CA PHE A 92 2.30 -8.89 -11.75
C PHE A 92 3.51 -9.67 -11.27
N ASP A 93 4.66 -9.00 -11.26
CA ASP A 93 5.90 -9.60 -10.76
C ASP A 93 5.94 -9.50 -9.22
N PRO A 94 5.81 -10.62 -8.50
CA PRO A 94 5.84 -10.63 -7.04
C PRO A 94 7.20 -10.22 -6.46
N ASN A 95 8.23 -10.23 -7.29
CA ASN A 95 9.62 -9.95 -6.92
C ASN A 95 10.14 -8.62 -7.50
N LEU A 96 9.25 -7.73 -7.96
CA LEU A 96 9.61 -6.44 -8.55
C LEU A 96 10.60 -5.64 -7.69
N HIS A 97 10.49 -5.74 -6.38
CA HIS A 97 11.35 -5.04 -5.41
C HIS A 97 12.46 -5.93 -4.82
N ALA A 98 12.67 -7.15 -5.36
CA ALA A 98 13.69 -8.07 -4.87
C ALA A 98 15.10 -7.48 -5.07
N GLY A 99 15.94 -7.61 -4.04
CA GLY A 99 17.30 -7.08 -4.08
C GLY A 99 17.43 -5.57 -3.89
N MET A 100 16.33 -4.82 -3.79
CA MET A 100 16.39 -3.41 -3.43
C MET A 100 16.82 -3.23 -1.97
N THR A 101 17.64 -2.22 -1.72
CA THR A 101 18.14 -1.90 -0.38
C THR A 101 17.79 -0.48 0.00
N ALA A 102 17.43 -0.26 1.25
CA ALA A 102 17.10 1.05 1.80
C ALA A 102 18.28 1.62 2.59
N LYS A 103 18.60 2.89 2.38
CA LYS A 103 19.69 3.61 3.04
C LYS A 103 19.22 4.36 4.28
N SER A 104 17.92 4.61 4.40
CA SER A 104 17.31 5.30 5.54
C SER A 104 16.08 4.56 6.03
N ASP A 105 15.55 4.94 7.20
CA ASP A 105 14.29 4.41 7.71
C ASP A 105 13.12 4.77 6.80
N ALA A 106 13.11 5.98 6.25
CA ALA A 106 12.09 6.44 5.32
C ALA A 106 12.07 5.59 4.04
N GLU A 107 13.25 5.33 3.45
CA GLU A 107 13.36 4.45 2.27
C GLU A 107 12.92 3.02 2.58
N TYR A 108 13.28 2.49 3.77
CA TYR A 108 12.85 1.15 4.15
C TYR A 108 11.35 1.05 4.33
N VAL A 109 10.74 2.04 4.98
CA VAL A 109 9.28 2.08 5.17
C VAL A 109 8.57 2.06 3.83
N GLU A 110 8.99 2.89 2.88
CA GLU A 110 8.39 2.91 1.54
C GLU A 110 8.61 1.59 0.79
N LEU A 111 9.83 1.05 0.83
CA LEU A 111 10.13 -0.24 0.22
C LEU A 111 9.23 -1.36 0.77
N ARG A 112 9.04 -1.40 2.10
CA ARG A 112 8.19 -2.42 2.74
C ARG A 112 6.72 -2.22 2.38
N LEU A 113 6.22 -1.00 2.35
CA LEU A 113 4.85 -0.70 1.91
C LEU A 113 4.63 -1.15 0.46
N SER A 114 5.57 -0.86 -0.43
CA SER A 114 5.50 -1.29 -1.84
C SER A 114 5.54 -2.82 -1.96
N GLN A 115 6.40 -3.51 -1.21
CA GLN A 115 6.49 -4.99 -1.23
C GLN A 115 5.22 -5.68 -0.74
N THR A 116 4.45 -5.04 0.13
CA THR A 116 3.28 -5.65 0.76
C THR A 116 1.95 -5.10 0.24
N HIS A 117 1.98 -4.19 -0.71
CA HIS A 117 0.79 -3.51 -1.24
C HIS A 117 -0.29 -4.51 -1.72
N ASP A 118 0.09 -5.49 -2.52
CA ASP A 118 -0.85 -6.50 -3.04
C ASP A 118 -1.45 -7.37 -1.93
N LEU A 119 -0.68 -7.64 -0.87
CA LEU A 119 -1.19 -8.34 0.31
C LEU A 119 -2.25 -7.51 1.04
N TRP A 120 -2.10 -6.20 1.06
CA TRP A 120 -3.09 -5.33 1.70
C TRP A 120 -4.40 -5.30 0.93
N HIS A 121 -4.37 -5.38 -0.42
CA HIS A 121 -5.58 -5.60 -1.23
C HIS A 121 -6.29 -6.88 -0.83
N ILE A 122 -5.56 -7.99 -0.73
CA ILE A 122 -6.12 -9.31 -0.37
C ILE A 122 -6.72 -9.29 1.03
N ILE A 123 -6.02 -8.73 2.00
CA ILE A 123 -6.45 -8.70 3.41
C ILE A 123 -7.68 -7.81 3.60
N THR A 124 -7.72 -6.65 2.95
CA THR A 124 -8.81 -5.67 3.11
C THR A 124 -10.00 -5.93 2.21
N GLY A 125 -9.79 -6.67 1.10
CA GLY A 125 -10.78 -6.93 0.08
C GLY A 125 -11.01 -5.76 -0.88
N PHE A 126 -10.26 -4.65 -0.80
CA PHE A 126 -10.29 -3.64 -1.85
C PHE A 126 -9.70 -4.21 -3.13
N ASP A 127 -10.39 -4.06 -4.26
CA ASP A 127 -9.89 -4.45 -5.57
C ASP A 127 -8.92 -3.42 -6.16
N THR A 128 -8.36 -3.73 -7.34
CA THR A 128 -7.41 -2.86 -8.05
C THR A 128 -8.09 -1.84 -8.99
N SER A 129 -9.41 -1.62 -8.87
CA SER A 129 -10.09 -0.50 -9.54
C SER A 129 -9.65 0.83 -8.93
N VAL A 130 -9.87 1.94 -9.64
CA VAL A 130 -9.56 3.28 -9.11
C VAL A 130 -10.21 3.51 -7.74
N VAL A 131 -11.46 3.09 -7.58
CA VAL A 131 -12.21 3.24 -6.32
C VAL A 131 -11.63 2.34 -5.23
N GLY A 132 -11.28 1.09 -5.56
CA GLY A 132 -10.67 0.15 -4.63
C GLY A 132 -9.27 0.61 -4.19
N GLU A 133 -8.43 1.05 -5.14
CA GLU A 133 -7.13 1.64 -4.83
C GLU A 133 -7.23 2.80 -3.83
N ILE A 134 -8.15 3.73 -4.07
CA ILE A 134 -8.31 4.88 -3.18
C ILE A 134 -8.93 4.49 -1.84
N GLY A 135 -9.79 3.47 -1.81
CA GLY A 135 -10.25 2.85 -0.56
C GLY A 135 -9.10 2.30 0.27
N LEU A 136 -8.14 1.60 -0.39
CA LEU A 136 -6.93 1.10 0.26
C LEU A 136 -6.00 2.24 0.70
N GLN A 137 -5.84 3.29 -0.12
CA GLN A 137 -5.06 4.46 0.30
C GLN A 137 -5.69 5.13 1.53
N ALA A 138 -7.01 5.23 1.59
CA ALA A 138 -7.71 5.75 2.76
C ALA A 138 -7.55 4.88 4.01
N PHE A 139 -7.38 3.55 3.84
CA PHE A 139 -7.08 2.62 4.93
C PHE A 139 -5.73 2.94 5.60
N HIS A 140 -4.72 3.38 4.84
CA HIS A 140 -3.41 3.72 5.40
C HIS A 140 -3.48 4.92 6.36
N LEU A 141 -4.34 5.92 6.07
CA LEU A 141 -4.32 7.22 6.75
C LEU A 141 -4.49 7.16 8.28
N PRO A 142 -5.38 6.32 8.84
CA PRO A 142 -5.48 6.16 10.28
C PRO A 142 -4.41 5.22 10.88
N GLN A 143 -3.72 4.44 10.07
CA GLN A 143 -2.62 3.57 10.50
C GLN A 143 -1.34 4.37 10.76
N PHE A 144 -1.02 5.30 9.86
CA PHE A 144 0.15 6.18 9.94
C PHE A 144 0.04 7.34 8.93
N PRO A 145 0.77 8.46 9.15
CA PRO A 145 0.70 9.64 8.27
C PRO A 145 1.43 9.41 6.95
N TYR A 146 0.83 8.62 6.03
CA TYR A 146 1.43 8.22 4.75
C TYR A 146 1.27 9.33 3.71
N PRO A 147 2.38 9.99 3.29
CA PRO A 147 2.29 11.15 2.40
C PRO A 147 1.77 10.79 1.01
N LEU A 148 2.21 9.64 0.46
CA LEU A 148 1.76 9.18 -0.85
C LEU A 148 0.26 8.93 -0.84
N ALA A 149 -0.27 8.17 0.13
CA ALA A 149 -1.71 7.90 0.25
C ALA A 149 -2.53 9.18 0.32
N THR A 150 -2.06 10.18 1.09
CA THR A 150 -2.72 11.47 1.19
C THR A 150 -2.84 12.17 -0.17
N LEU A 151 -1.75 12.18 -0.95
CA LEU A 151 -1.75 12.83 -2.27
C LEU A 151 -2.56 12.05 -3.30
N LEU A 152 -2.56 10.70 -3.25
CA LEU A 152 -3.38 9.88 -4.14
C LEU A 152 -4.87 10.08 -3.89
N VAL A 153 -5.31 10.11 -2.62
CA VAL A 153 -6.70 10.42 -2.27
C VAL A 153 -7.09 11.83 -2.74
N ALA A 154 -6.26 12.84 -2.49
CA ALA A 154 -6.52 14.21 -2.91
C ALA A 154 -6.61 14.33 -4.45
N ASN A 155 -5.67 13.70 -5.17
CA ASN A 155 -5.67 13.68 -6.64
C ASN A 155 -6.95 13.06 -7.18
N SER A 156 -7.35 11.91 -6.67
CA SER A 156 -8.56 11.20 -7.14
C SER A 156 -9.84 11.98 -6.84
N LEU A 157 -9.93 12.64 -5.67
CA LEU A 157 -11.07 13.50 -5.38
C LEU A 157 -11.19 14.64 -6.40
N ILE A 158 -10.08 15.30 -6.73
CA ILE A 158 -10.08 16.40 -7.73
C ILE A 158 -10.38 15.84 -9.12
N SER A 159 -9.67 14.79 -9.54
CA SER A 159 -9.77 14.21 -10.88
C SER A 159 -11.18 13.71 -11.18
N ILE A 160 -11.78 12.93 -10.27
CA ILE A 160 -13.14 12.40 -10.42
C ILE A 160 -14.16 13.54 -10.39
N THR A 161 -14.00 14.53 -9.51
CA THR A 161 -14.90 15.70 -9.51
C THR A 161 -14.94 16.42 -10.87
N LEU A 162 -13.79 16.49 -11.55
CA LEU A 162 -13.68 17.22 -12.81
C LEU A 162 -14.05 16.38 -14.05
N LYS A 163 -13.87 15.07 -14.01
CA LYS A 163 -13.98 14.20 -15.18
C LYS A 163 -15.18 13.26 -15.14
N GLU A 164 -15.50 12.71 -13.97
CA GLU A 164 -16.50 11.65 -13.77
C GLU A 164 -17.26 11.87 -12.45
N PRO A 165 -17.95 13.03 -12.29
CA PRO A 165 -18.56 13.43 -11.01
C PRO A 165 -19.62 12.44 -10.50
N GLU A 166 -20.19 11.62 -11.38
CA GLU A 166 -21.13 10.54 -11.03
C GLU A 166 -20.48 9.43 -10.21
N MET A 167 -19.17 9.24 -10.28
CA MET A 167 -18.44 8.28 -9.46
C MET A 167 -18.10 8.79 -8.06
N LEU A 168 -18.27 10.09 -7.80
CA LEU A 168 -17.90 10.70 -6.53
C LEU A 168 -18.59 10.06 -5.30
N PRO A 169 -19.89 9.71 -5.31
CA PRO A 169 -20.52 9.03 -4.19
C PRO A 169 -19.86 7.68 -3.87
N GLN A 170 -19.50 6.89 -4.89
CA GLN A 170 -18.83 5.60 -4.73
C GLN A 170 -17.42 5.78 -4.18
N LEU A 171 -16.66 6.75 -4.70
CA LEU A 171 -15.32 7.08 -4.21
C LEU A 171 -15.35 7.49 -2.74
N LEU A 172 -16.26 8.38 -2.35
CA LEU A 172 -16.41 8.83 -0.95
C LEU A 172 -16.81 7.68 -0.02
N ALA A 173 -17.66 6.76 -0.49
CA ALA A 173 -18.00 5.56 0.28
C ALA A 173 -16.78 4.67 0.51
N ALA A 174 -15.96 4.43 -0.52
CA ALA A 174 -14.73 3.63 -0.41
C ALA A 174 -13.71 4.30 0.54
N ILE A 175 -13.54 5.62 0.45
CA ILE A 175 -12.69 6.39 1.38
C ILE A 175 -13.17 6.23 2.83
N ALA A 176 -14.48 6.38 3.07
CA ALA A 176 -15.06 6.25 4.40
C ALA A 176 -14.88 4.82 4.96
N GLN A 177 -15.11 3.79 4.13
CA GLN A 177 -14.92 2.38 4.50
C GLN A 177 -13.45 2.09 4.80
N GLY A 178 -12.53 2.51 3.93
CA GLY A 178 -11.10 2.32 4.12
C GLY A 178 -10.61 2.97 5.40
N PHE A 179 -10.98 4.23 5.63
CA PHE A 179 -10.61 4.95 6.85
C PHE A 179 -11.16 4.28 8.11
N ALA A 180 -12.44 3.88 8.11
CA ALA A 180 -13.05 3.21 9.25
C ALA A 180 -12.38 1.85 9.54
N MET A 181 -12.11 1.05 8.49
CA MET A 181 -11.42 -0.23 8.60
C MET A 181 -9.99 -0.06 9.12
N GLY A 182 -9.23 0.87 8.57
CA GLY A 182 -7.85 1.13 8.99
C GLY A 182 -7.76 1.64 10.44
N LYS A 183 -8.75 2.40 10.90
CA LYS A 183 -8.84 2.86 12.30
C LYS A 183 -9.12 1.71 13.27
N ALA A 184 -9.89 0.70 12.85
CA ALA A 184 -10.24 -0.46 13.67
C ALA A 184 -9.15 -1.54 13.65
N ALA A 185 -8.38 -1.63 12.58
CA ALA A 185 -7.38 -2.65 12.36
C ALA A 185 -6.16 -2.47 13.26
N LYS A 186 -5.50 -3.60 13.58
CA LYS A 186 -4.14 -3.58 14.11
C LYS A 186 -3.15 -3.20 13.00
N SER A 187 -1.92 -2.84 13.37
CA SER A 187 -0.90 -2.44 12.41
C SER A 187 -0.62 -3.55 11.37
N LEU A 188 -0.90 -3.24 10.10
CA LEU A 188 -0.54 -4.13 8.99
C LEU A 188 0.96 -4.01 8.66
N PHE A 189 1.56 -2.85 8.84
CA PHE A 189 2.98 -2.64 8.60
C PHE A 189 3.86 -3.55 9.44
N ALA A 190 3.44 -3.85 10.68
CA ALA A 190 4.19 -4.68 11.61
C ALA A 190 4.23 -6.17 11.23
N GLN A 191 3.46 -6.60 10.23
CA GLN A 191 3.33 -8.02 9.90
C GLN A 191 4.47 -8.52 9.01
N LYS A 192 5.00 -9.68 9.37
CA LYS A 192 5.90 -10.49 8.54
C LYS A 192 5.05 -11.53 7.80
N TRP A 193 4.34 -11.10 6.78
CA TRP A 193 3.39 -11.93 6.03
C TRP A 193 4.00 -13.21 5.52
N GLU A 194 5.25 -13.12 5.12
CA GLU A 194 6.03 -14.20 4.49
C GLU A 194 6.35 -15.33 5.47
N GLU A 195 6.29 -15.08 6.77
CA GLU A 195 6.44 -16.10 7.82
C GLU A 195 5.13 -16.83 8.12
N GLY A 196 4.02 -16.44 7.48
CA GLY A 196 2.68 -16.99 7.72
C GLY A 196 1.89 -17.32 6.46
N TRP A 197 2.54 -17.70 5.37
CA TRP A 197 1.87 -18.05 4.12
C TRP A 197 0.81 -19.15 4.24
N GLU A 198 1.03 -20.13 5.12
CA GLU A 198 0.12 -21.26 5.34
C GLU A 198 -1.14 -20.88 6.14
N LYS A 199 -1.09 -19.73 6.84
CA LYS A 199 -2.21 -19.28 7.67
C LYS A 199 -3.40 -18.91 6.79
N PRO A 200 -4.64 -19.39 7.13
CA PRO A 200 -5.86 -19.01 6.44
C PRO A 200 -6.06 -17.49 6.40
N LEU A 201 -6.51 -16.96 5.25
CA LEU A 201 -6.80 -15.54 5.08
C LEU A 201 -7.78 -15.01 6.15
N THR A 202 -8.82 -15.78 6.45
CA THR A 202 -9.81 -15.42 7.46
C THR A 202 -9.22 -15.34 8.87
N GLN A 203 -8.20 -16.14 9.17
CA GLN A 203 -7.50 -16.06 10.45
C GLN A 203 -6.64 -14.77 10.52
N TRP A 204 -5.93 -14.41 9.46
CA TRP A 204 -5.22 -13.13 9.37
C TRP A 204 -6.17 -11.95 9.59
N GLN A 205 -7.33 -11.97 8.92
CA GLN A 205 -8.34 -10.91 9.03
C GLN A 205 -8.88 -10.81 10.47
N ALA A 206 -9.18 -11.93 11.11
CA ALA A 206 -9.65 -11.97 12.50
C ALA A 206 -8.59 -11.46 13.48
N GLU A 207 -7.34 -11.92 13.37
CA GLU A 207 -6.22 -11.51 14.23
C GLU A 207 -5.91 -10.01 14.11
N LEU A 208 -6.08 -9.45 12.90
CA LEU A 208 -5.83 -8.03 12.60
C LEU A 208 -7.06 -7.14 12.78
N ASN A 209 -8.19 -7.71 13.21
CA ASN A 209 -9.47 -7.00 13.34
C ASN A 209 -9.91 -6.31 12.04
N ILE A 210 -9.83 -7.05 10.94
CA ILE A 210 -10.24 -6.58 9.61
C ILE A 210 -11.56 -7.25 9.21
N GLN A 211 -12.51 -6.44 8.79
CA GLN A 211 -13.73 -6.87 8.13
C GLN A 211 -13.59 -6.51 6.64
N PRO A 212 -13.25 -7.48 5.78
CA PRO A 212 -12.93 -7.19 4.39
C PRO A 212 -14.15 -6.71 3.63
N ILE A 213 -13.91 -5.91 2.58
CA ILE A 213 -14.94 -5.54 1.61
C ILE A 213 -15.44 -6.81 0.93
N GLN A 214 -16.76 -6.99 0.91
CA GLN A 214 -17.41 -8.07 0.19
C GLN A 214 -17.87 -7.54 -1.18
N HIS A 215 -17.33 -8.11 -2.25
CA HIS A 215 -17.82 -7.84 -3.59
C HIS A 215 -19.13 -8.61 -3.80
N GLN A 216 -20.22 -7.88 -4.07
CA GLN A 216 -21.53 -8.46 -4.40
C GLN A 216 -21.54 -8.99 -5.83
#